data_e1511232e6b0a5c721b515d23cb288a6
#
_entry.id   e1511232e6b0a5c721b515d23cb288a6
#
_cell.length_a   1.000
_cell.length_b   1.000
_cell.length_c   1.000
_cell.angle_alpha   90.00
_cell.angle_beta   90.00
_cell.angle_gamma   90.00
#
_symmetry.space_group_name_H-M   'P 1'
#
loop_
_entity.id
_entity.type
_entity.pdbx_description
1 polymer ?
#
loop_
_entity_poly.entity_id
_entity_poly.type
_entity_poly.pdbx_seq_one_letter_code
_entity_poly.pdbx_strand_id
1 'polypeptide(L)'
;MADYTAKRIDEMEAIYRGGFIKARAELGVSSFGMQIIAVPPDAHGHPEHDHGEDGQEEVYLVLDGAAEIEIEGDRIPLDTETMVRVAAGTKRKLHTGDEPARVLCIGAVPGSPYEVKQFTELGEPDPMAA
;
A
#
# COMPACT_ATOMS: atom_id res chain seq x y z
N MET A 1 17.02 -15.75 -22.48
CA MET A 1 15.56 -15.59 -22.15
C MET A 1 15.36 -14.34 -21.33
N ALA A 2 14.36 -13.55 -21.71
CA ALA A 2 13.99 -12.38 -20.89
C ALA A 2 13.30 -12.85 -19.62
N ASP A 3 13.65 -12.22 -18.52
CA ASP A 3 13.02 -12.47 -17.22
C ASP A 3 12.18 -11.27 -16.82
N TYR A 4 10.87 -11.40 -16.96
CA TYR A 4 9.94 -10.35 -16.58
C TYR A 4 8.59 -10.94 -16.22
N THR A 5 7.78 -10.14 -15.51
CA THR A 5 6.40 -10.47 -15.19
C THR A 5 5.51 -9.28 -15.54
N ALA A 6 4.44 -9.54 -16.27
CA ALA A 6 3.43 -8.53 -16.59
C ALA A 6 2.05 -9.08 -16.22
N LYS A 7 1.31 -8.37 -15.39
CA LYS A 7 -0.02 -8.78 -14.95
C LYS A 7 -0.97 -7.60 -14.87
N ARG A 8 -2.24 -7.86 -15.12
CA ARG A 8 -3.28 -6.86 -14.92
C ARG A 8 -3.58 -6.74 -13.43
N ILE A 9 -3.75 -5.51 -12.97
CA ILE A 9 -4.06 -5.25 -11.55
C ILE A 9 -5.36 -5.92 -11.13
N ASP A 10 -6.38 -5.91 -12.00
CA ASP A 10 -7.69 -6.48 -11.70
C ASP A 10 -7.70 -8.02 -11.62
N GLU A 11 -6.60 -8.66 -11.99
CA GLU A 11 -6.42 -10.11 -11.86
C GLU A 11 -5.54 -10.50 -10.67
N MET A 12 -5.04 -9.52 -9.92
CA MET A 12 -4.17 -9.77 -8.77
C MET A 12 -4.96 -10.19 -7.54
N GLU A 13 -4.38 -11.13 -6.79
CA GLU A 13 -4.95 -11.58 -5.52
C GLU A 13 -5.03 -10.43 -4.52
N ALA A 14 -6.13 -10.37 -3.78
CA ALA A 14 -6.34 -9.35 -2.77
C ALA A 14 -6.85 -9.96 -1.47
N ILE A 15 -6.55 -9.29 -0.37
CA ILE A 15 -7.04 -9.61 0.98
C ILE A 15 -7.69 -8.37 1.57
N TYR A 16 -8.17 -8.45 2.81
CA TYR A 16 -8.92 -7.37 3.47
C TYR A 16 -10.12 -6.96 2.64
N ARG A 17 -10.90 -7.96 2.16
CA ARG A 17 -12.11 -7.74 1.33
C ARG A 17 -11.82 -6.91 0.07
N GLY A 18 -10.66 -7.16 -0.55
CA GLY A 18 -10.25 -6.44 -1.75
C GLY A 18 -9.46 -5.16 -1.50
N GLY A 19 -9.30 -4.76 -0.24
CA GLY A 19 -8.63 -3.50 0.09
C GLY A 19 -7.11 -3.54 0.01
N PHE A 20 -6.51 -4.71 -0.02
CA PHE A 20 -5.06 -4.87 -0.11
C PHE A 20 -4.73 -5.80 -1.27
N ILE A 21 -4.22 -5.23 -2.36
CA ILE A 21 -3.88 -5.98 -3.58
C ILE A 21 -2.40 -6.32 -3.54
N LYS A 22 -2.09 -7.61 -3.66
CA LYS A 22 -0.74 -8.18 -3.46
C LYS A 22 0.16 -7.97 -4.67
N ALA A 23 0.39 -6.72 -5.07
CA ALA A 23 1.14 -6.41 -6.29
C ALA A 23 2.58 -6.93 -6.25
N ARG A 24 3.26 -6.80 -5.10
CA ARG A 24 4.63 -7.31 -4.95
C ARG A 24 4.71 -8.81 -5.26
N ALA A 25 3.86 -9.60 -4.61
CA ALA A 25 3.88 -11.05 -4.74
C ALA A 25 3.47 -11.48 -6.14
N GLU A 26 2.46 -10.83 -6.73
CA GLU A 26 2.00 -11.15 -8.07
C GLU A 26 3.09 -10.90 -9.12
N LEU A 27 3.87 -9.83 -8.97
CA LEU A 27 4.98 -9.55 -9.87
C LEU A 27 6.25 -10.33 -9.54
N GLY A 28 6.36 -10.89 -8.33
CA GLY A 28 7.55 -11.62 -7.90
C GLY A 28 8.71 -10.73 -7.48
N VAL A 29 8.42 -9.51 -7.05
CA VAL A 29 9.46 -8.58 -6.58
C VAL A 29 9.91 -9.01 -5.19
N SER A 30 11.23 -8.99 -4.95
CA SER A 30 11.80 -9.34 -3.64
C SER A 30 12.57 -8.20 -2.97
N SER A 31 12.86 -7.13 -3.72
CA SER A 31 13.74 -6.05 -3.24
C SER A 31 13.01 -4.99 -2.41
N PHE A 32 11.71 -4.89 -2.54
CA PHE A 32 10.90 -3.89 -1.82
C PHE A 32 9.46 -4.37 -1.69
N GLY A 33 8.74 -3.79 -0.74
CA GLY A 33 7.31 -4.01 -0.58
C GLY A 33 6.53 -3.15 -1.55
N MET A 34 5.44 -3.68 -2.09
CA MET A 34 4.57 -2.94 -2.98
C MET A 34 3.18 -3.54 -2.93
N GLN A 35 2.21 -2.71 -2.63
CA GLN A 35 0.81 -3.11 -2.66
C GLN A 35 -0.05 -1.98 -3.20
N ILE A 36 -1.24 -2.32 -3.64
CA ILE A 36 -2.24 -1.34 -4.02
C ILE A 36 -3.34 -1.42 -2.99
N ILE A 37 -3.63 -0.29 -2.35
CA ILE A 37 -4.69 -0.18 -1.34
C ILE A 37 -5.92 0.39 -2.04
N ALA A 38 -6.98 -0.41 -2.12
CA ALA A 38 -8.25 0.03 -2.68
C ALA A 38 -9.10 0.57 -1.53
N VAL A 39 -9.33 1.87 -1.53
CA VAL A 39 -10.03 2.57 -0.46
C VAL A 39 -11.40 3.00 -0.98
N PRO A 40 -12.50 2.56 -0.33
CA PRO A 40 -13.84 2.98 -0.76
C PRO A 40 -14.07 4.46 -0.46
N PRO A 41 -15.14 5.06 -1.02
CA PRO A 41 -15.44 6.45 -0.68
C PRO A 41 -15.81 6.62 0.79
N ASP A 42 -15.59 7.81 1.31
CA ASP A 42 -15.91 8.22 2.69
C ASP A 42 -15.27 7.30 3.74
N ALA A 43 -14.07 6.81 3.47
CA ALA A 43 -13.36 5.91 4.38
C ALA A 43 -12.45 6.73 5.31
N HIS A 44 -12.74 6.66 6.60
CA HIS A 44 -11.97 7.34 7.65
C HIS A 44 -11.56 6.37 8.76
N GLY A 45 -11.91 5.09 8.63
CA GLY A 45 -11.61 4.04 9.59
C GLY A 45 -10.34 3.27 9.30
N HIS A 46 -9.56 3.67 8.30
CA HIS A 46 -8.30 3.02 7.98
C HIS A 46 -7.35 3.17 9.16
N PRO A 47 -6.61 2.12 9.55
CA PRO A 47 -5.75 2.21 10.74
C PRO A 47 -4.64 3.25 10.58
N GLU A 48 -4.50 4.11 11.58
CA GLU A 48 -3.29 4.93 11.71
C GLU A 48 -2.14 4.03 12.15
N HIS A 49 -1.03 4.09 11.45
CA HIS A 49 0.10 3.21 11.76
C HIS A 49 1.43 3.85 11.41
N ASP A 50 2.49 3.24 11.92
CA ASP A 50 3.86 3.55 11.54
C ASP A 50 4.63 2.24 11.31
N HIS A 51 5.86 2.36 10.86
CA HIS A 51 6.77 1.25 10.62
C HIS A 51 8.01 1.33 11.51
N GLY A 52 7.86 1.86 12.72
CA GLY A 52 8.97 1.96 13.68
C GLY A 52 9.62 0.63 14.01
N GLU A 53 8.84 -0.46 13.99
CA GLU A 53 9.36 -1.80 14.32
C GLU A 53 10.17 -2.41 13.17
N ASP A 54 9.71 -2.28 11.94
CA ASP A 54 10.37 -2.90 10.78
C ASP A 54 11.28 -1.95 10.01
N GLY A 55 11.24 -0.66 10.32
CA GLY A 55 12.13 0.32 9.73
C GLY A 55 11.80 0.73 8.31
N GLN A 56 10.65 0.36 7.78
CA GLN A 56 10.30 0.69 6.39
C GLN A 56 9.94 2.15 6.22
N GLU A 57 10.58 2.82 5.26
CA GLU A 57 10.03 4.05 4.71
C GLU A 57 9.11 3.70 3.56
N GLU A 58 8.09 4.50 3.33
CA GLU A 58 7.09 4.23 2.30
C GLU A 58 6.84 5.45 1.42
N VAL A 59 6.50 5.18 0.16
CA VAL A 59 6.06 6.20 -0.79
C VAL A 59 4.63 5.86 -1.21
N TYR A 60 3.78 6.85 -1.20
CA TYR A 60 2.37 6.75 -1.57
C TYR A 60 2.09 7.62 -2.79
N LEU A 61 1.32 7.09 -3.73
CA LEU A 61 0.75 7.87 -4.81
C LEU A 61 -0.58 7.22 -5.24
N VAL A 62 -1.47 8.00 -5.81
CA VAL A 62 -2.77 7.53 -6.26
C VAL A 62 -2.71 7.11 -7.72
N LEU A 63 -3.16 5.89 -8.03
CA LEU A 63 -3.28 5.40 -9.40
C LEU A 63 -4.53 5.94 -10.08
N ASP A 64 -5.64 6.01 -9.32
CA ASP A 64 -6.88 6.64 -9.77
C ASP A 64 -7.71 7.08 -8.56
N GLY A 65 -8.60 8.03 -8.78
CA GLY A 65 -9.39 8.63 -7.72
C GLY A 65 -8.64 9.70 -6.97
N ALA A 66 -9.06 9.97 -5.75
CA ALA A 66 -8.43 10.96 -4.88
C ALA A 66 -8.54 10.52 -3.42
N ALA A 67 -7.50 10.83 -2.65
CA ALA A 67 -7.43 10.50 -1.24
C ALA A 67 -6.72 11.62 -0.48
N GLU A 68 -6.61 11.46 0.81
CA GLU A 68 -5.74 12.27 1.66
C GLU A 68 -4.92 11.34 2.52
N ILE A 69 -3.69 11.73 2.82
CA ILE A 69 -2.89 11.06 3.83
C ILE A 69 -2.75 12.01 5.02
N GLU A 70 -3.13 11.53 6.19
CA GLU A 70 -2.97 12.27 7.44
C GLU A 70 -1.65 11.86 8.07
N ILE A 71 -0.79 12.85 8.32
CA ILE A 71 0.54 12.64 8.91
C ILE A 71 0.62 13.56 10.12
N GLU A 72 0.52 12.98 11.31
CA GLU A 72 0.61 13.68 12.59
C GLU A 72 -0.30 14.92 12.65
N GLY A 73 -1.55 14.77 12.18
CA GLY A 73 -2.56 15.81 12.18
C GLY A 73 -2.64 16.64 10.90
N ASP A 74 -1.61 16.61 10.05
CA ASP A 74 -1.64 17.32 8.78
C ASP A 74 -2.32 16.46 7.71
N ARG A 75 -3.25 17.04 6.98
CA ARG A 75 -3.98 16.38 5.87
C ARG A 75 -3.36 16.81 4.55
N ILE A 76 -2.75 15.87 3.86
CA ILE A 76 -2.04 16.11 2.61
C ILE A 76 -2.82 15.46 1.48
N PRO A 77 -3.23 16.21 0.44
CA PRO A 77 -3.92 15.61 -0.70
C PRO A 77 -3.04 14.60 -1.42
N LEU A 78 -3.62 13.45 -1.76
CA LEU A 78 -3.03 12.44 -2.63
C LEU A 78 -3.85 12.35 -3.89
N ASP A 79 -3.21 12.59 -5.01
CA ASP A 79 -3.82 12.48 -6.33
C ASP A 79 -2.78 11.88 -7.29
N THR A 80 -3.10 11.81 -8.57
CA THR A 80 -2.22 11.21 -9.56
C THR A 80 -0.97 12.06 -9.86
N GLU A 81 -0.88 13.25 -9.28
CA GLU A 81 0.21 14.21 -9.52
C GLU A 81 1.08 14.43 -8.28
N THR A 82 0.73 13.82 -7.13
CA THR A 82 1.41 14.06 -5.85
C THR A 82 1.93 12.76 -5.27
N MET A 83 3.22 12.71 -4.98
CA MET A 83 3.86 11.58 -4.29
C MET A 83 4.27 12.03 -2.90
N VAL A 84 4.07 11.17 -1.90
CA VAL A 84 4.43 11.47 -0.51
C VAL A 84 5.32 10.37 0.03
N ARG A 85 6.50 10.75 0.56
CA ARG A 85 7.36 9.83 1.30
C ARG A 85 7.08 9.99 2.79
N VAL A 86 6.94 8.88 3.48
CA VAL A 86 6.75 8.86 4.94
C VAL A 86 7.86 8.05 5.59
N ALA A 87 8.56 8.64 6.54
CA ALA A 87 9.60 7.96 7.29
C ALA A 87 9.02 6.84 8.16
N ALA A 88 9.84 5.85 8.51
CA ALA A 88 9.39 4.66 9.21
C ALA A 88 8.64 4.95 10.51
N GLY A 89 9.16 5.82 11.36
CA GLY A 89 8.57 6.11 12.67
C GLY A 89 7.46 7.14 12.66
N THR A 90 7.06 7.63 11.49
CA THR A 90 6.04 8.68 11.37
C THR A 90 4.67 8.05 11.15
N LYS A 91 3.71 8.36 12.01
CA LYS A 91 2.35 7.82 11.89
C LYS A 91 1.61 8.43 10.69
N ARG A 92 0.88 7.57 9.98
CA ARG A 92 0.08 7.96 8.82
C ARG A 92 -1.24 7.24 8.80
N LYS A 93 -2.22 7.86 8.15
CA LYS A 93 -3.56 7.31 7.98
C LYS A 93 -4.14 7.81 6.67
N LEU A 94 -4.79 6.90 5.92
CA LEU A 94 -5.44 7.24 4.65
C LEU A 94 -6.91 7.62 4.89
N HIS A 95 -7.38 8.58 4.12
CA HIS A 95 -8.78 9.01 4.09
C HIS A 95 -9.23 9.18 2.64
N THR A 96 -10.50 8.95 2.40
CA THR A 96 -11.14 9.32 1.13
C THR A 96 -12.34 10.22 1.39
N GLY A 97 -12.70 11.02 0.39
CA GLY A 97 -13.96 11.77 0.34
C GLY A 97 -15.01 11.01 -0.45
N ASP A 98 -15.71 11.70 -1.32
CA ASP A 98 -16.82 11.13 -2.12
C ASP A 98 -16.35 10.24 -3.25
N GLU A 99 -15.04 10.18 -3.55
CA GLU A 99 -14.49 9.27 -4.55
C GLU A 99 -13.72 8.13 -3.88
N PRO A 100 -13.77 6.91 -4.44
CA PRO A 100 -12.85 5.86 -4.04
C PRO A 100 -11.45 6.17 -4.57
N ALA A 101 -10.43 5.50 -4.05
CA ALA A 101 -9.07 5.66 -4.53
C ALA A 101 -8.35 4.32 -4.57
N ARG A 102 -7.45 4.16 -5.55
CA ARG A 102 -6.45 3.10 -5.51
C ARG A 102 -5.10 3.76 -5.25
N VAL A 103 -4.50 3.41 -4.13
CA VAL A 103 -3.25 4.02 -3.66
C VAL A 103 -2.13 3.00 -3.81
N LEU A 104 -1.11 3.35 -4.58
CA LEU A 104 0.09 2.54 -4.67
C LEU A 104 1.01 2.90 -3.51
N CYS A 105 1.42 1.88 -2.75
CA CYS A 105 2.35 2.04 -1.65
C CYS A 105 3.59 1.19 -1.92
N ILE A 106 4.77 1.81 -1.87
CA ILE A 106 6.06 1.15 -2.05
C ILE A 106 6.89 1.41 -0.81
N GLY A 107 7.49 0.33 -0.27
CA GLY A 107 8.28 0.47 0.95
C GLY A 107 9.50 -0.43 0.98
N ALA A 108 10.54 0.05 1.64
CA ALA A 108 11.76 -0.71 1.87
C ALA A 108 12.48 -0.16 3.10
N VAL A 109 13.42 -0.93 3.60
CA VAL A 109 14.23 -0.55 4.77
C VAL A 109 15.53 0.05 4.26
N PRO A 110 15.84 1.32 4.63
CA PRO A 110 17.10 1.92 4.19
C PRO A 110 18.31 1.09 4.63
N GLY A 111 19.17 0.75 3.67
CA GLY A 111 20.43 0.07 3.93
C GLY A 111 20.32 -1.39 4.37
N SER A 112 19.15 -2.00 4.27
CA SER A 112 18.92 -3.39 4.69
C SER A 112 18.12 -4.14 3.63
N PRO A 113 18.29 -5.48 3.53
CA PRO A 113 17.45 -6.28 2.66
C PRO A 113 15.98 -6.19 3.08
N TYR A 114 15.08 -6.16 2.11
CA TYR A 114 13.66 -6.20 2.38
C TYR A 114 13.25 -7.60 2.84
N GLU A 115 12.48 -7.67 3.92
CA GLU A 115 11.92 -8.92 4.43
C GLU A 115 10.45 -9.02 4.06
N VAL A 116 10.10 -10.05 3.29
CA VAL A 116 8.73 -10.30 2.85
C VAL A 116 7.89 -10.70 4.04
N LYS A 117 6.72 -10.08 4.21
CA LYS A 117 5.76 -10.45 5.24
C LYS A 117 4.85 -11.55 4.72
N GLN A 118 4.66 -12.60 5.53
CA GLN A 118 3.95 -13.81 5.11
C GLN A 118 2.53 -13.53 4.60
N PHE A 119 1.79 -12.64 5.25
CA PHE A 119 0.40 -12.38 4.84
C PHE A 119 0.31 -11.75 3.43
N THR A 120 1.42 -11.20 2.91
CA THR A 120 1.47 -10.62 1.56
C THR A 120 1.80 -11.64 0.48
N GLU A 121 2.08 -12.90 0.86
CA GLU A 121 2.38 -13.96 -0.10
C GLU A 121 1.09 -14.47 -0.74
N LEU A 122 1.22 -14.98 -1.97
CA LEU A 122 0.08 -15.55 -2.69
C LEU A 122 -0.45 -16.79 -1.97
N GLY A 123 -1.76 -16.91 -1.91
CA GLY A 123 -2.42 -18.05 -1.29
C GLY A 123 -2.58 -17.95 0.23
N GLU A 124 -1.98 -16.97 0.86
CA GLU A 124 -2.17 -16.76 2.29
C GLU A 124 -3.59 -16.27 2.59
N PRO A 125 -4.20 -16.75 3.68
CA PRO A 125 -5.60 -16.42 3.96
C PRO A 125 -5.82 -14.93 4.22
N ASP A 126 -7.02 -14.46 3.83
CA ASP A 126 -7.45 -13.10 4.12
C ASP A 126 -7.68 -12.97 5.63
N PRO A 127 -6.96 -12.06 6.34
CA PRO A 127 -7.14 -11.88 7.78
C PRO A 127 -8.57 -11.45 8.17
N MET A 128 -9.33 -10.91 7.23
CA MET A 128 -10.73 -10.50 7.48
C MET A 128 -11.75 -11.55 7.02
N ALA A 129 -11.31 -12.66 6.46
CA ALA A 129 -12.22 -13.73 6.09
C ALA A 129 -12.78 -14.41 7.34
N ALA A 130 -14.08 -14.70 7.31
CA ALA A 130 -14.72 -15.40 8.40
C ALA A 130 -14.37 -16.89 8.40
#